data_0ffebcc4c555e481e3007cf960e36afb
#
_entry.id   0ffebcc4c555e481e3007cf960e36afb
#
_cell.length_a   1.000
_cell.length_b   1.000
_cell.length_c   1.000
_cell.angle_alpha   90.00
_cell.angle_beta   90.00
_cell.angle_gamma   90.00
#
_symmetry.space_group_name_H-M   'P 1'
#
loop_
_entity.id
_entity.type
_entity.pdbx_description
1 polymer ?
#
loop_
_entity_poly.entity_id
_entity_poly.type
_entity_poly.pdbx_seq_one_letter_code
_entity_poly.pdbx_strand_id
1 'polypeptide(L)'
;MRNQIADASPELVAPLARPAAVSPVVVPTERDLRLDLFRGLALWLIFLDHIPTNIVSWITIRNYGFSDATEIFIFISGYTAAFVYGRSMRERGFVVSSARILKRAWQIYVAHIFLFAIYMAEIAYVSSSFENPLFAEEMNALDFLKNPDVTIIQALLLKFKPANMDILPLYIVLLLLFPPILWLLLRNAVVALGASLLLYSLAWHLGWNIASYPTGHWWFNPFAWQLLFVFGAWCALGGAQRLSRVLASPVTLWVAIGYLVFALAVVMTWHFPRAAFLMPRWLSEWMYPIDKVNLDVLRFAHFLALAAVTVHFLPANWPGLKSRWLRPAILCGQHSLEIFCLGVFLAFAAHFVMVEVYGGVLMQVALSVAGILIMVGVAALLSWYKTVESRGGTPKRPSDADLAGGSA
;
A
#
# COMPACT_ATOMS: atom_id res chain seq x y z
N MET A 1 90.67 14.92 -0.74
CA MET A 1 89.42 15.68 -0.82
C MET A 1 88.37 14.66 -1.27
N ARG A 2 87.54 14.16 -0.30
CA ARG A 2 86.48 13.18 -0.54
C ARG A 2 85.11 13.90 -0.50
N ASN A 3 84.37 13.79 -1.59
CA ASN A 3 83.00 14.28 -1.70
C ASN A 3 82.04 13.47 -0.80
N GLN A 4 81.35 14.11 0.08
CA GLN A 4 80.15 13.57 0.77
C GLN A 4 78.94 13.89 -0.07
N ILE A 5 78.28 12.89 -0.63
CA ILE A 5 76.99 12.98 -1.24
C ILE A 5 76.03 12.59 -0.13
N ALA A 6 75.12 13.56 0.23
CA ALA A 6 74.07 13.33 1.19
C ALA A 6 72.96 12.46 0.57
N ASP A 7 72.66 11.38 1.25
CA ASP A 7 71.57 10.43 0.94
C ASP A 7 70.23 11.05 1.40
N ALA A 8 69.41 11.44 0.45
CA ALA A 8 68.04 11.90 0.72
C ALA A 8 67.09 10.68 0.71
N SER A 9 66.62 10.29 1.86
CA SER A 9 65.60 9.23 2.02
C SER A 9 64.27 9.67 1.41
N PRO A 10 63.57 8.83 0.63
CA PRO A 10 62.24 9.16 0.10
C PRO A 10 61.20 9.15 1.26
N GLU A 11 60.50 10.27 1.42
CA GLU A 11 59.35 10.34 2.29
C GLU A 11 58.30 9.29 1.90
N LEU A 12 57.97 8.42 2.83
CA LEU A 12 56.83 7.50 2.71
C LEU A 12 55.53 8.27 2.67
N VAL A 13 54.96 8.43 1.46
CA VAL A 13 53.59 8.93 1.30
C VAL A 13 52.65 7.86 1.87
N ALA A 14 52.00 8.18 2.97
CA ALA A 14 50.96 7.33 3.59
C ALA A 14 49.84 7.05 2.58
N PRO A 15 49.41 5.78 2.41
CA PRO A 15 48.33 5.47 1.48
C PRO A 15 47.02 6.14 1.97
N LEU A 16 46.39 6.90 1.08
CA LEU A 16 45.08 7.49 1.28
C LEU A 16 44.11 6.39 1.78
N ALA A 17 43.51 6.65 2.95
CA ALA A 17 42.54 5.75 3.55
C ALA A 17 41.41 5.47 2.55
N ARG A 18 41.25 4.21 2.16
CA ARG A 18 40.10 3.78 1.34
C ARG A 18 38.82 4.17 2.05
N PRO A 19 37.83 4.79 1.35
CA PRO A 19 36.55 5.07 1.92
C PRO A 19 35.95 3.76 2.46
N ALA A 20 35.45 3.82 3.71
CA ALA A 20 34.86 2.68 4.40
C ALA A 20 33.82 2.01 3.49
N ALA A 21 34.01 0.74 3.19
CA ALA A 21 33.08 -0.04 2.41
C ALA A 21 31.72 0.01 3.10
N VAL A 22 30.73 0.57 2.41
CA VAL A 22 29.35 0.55 2.87
C VAL A 22 28.97 -0.92 3.03
N SER A 23 28.69 -1.32 4.27
CA SER A 23 28.30 -2.69 4.59
C SER A 23 27.15 -3.13 3.66
N PRO A 24 27.24 -4.32 3.04
CA PRO A 24 26.21 -4.79 2.13
C PRO A 24 24.87 -4.82 2.88
N VAL A 25 23.86 -4.16 2.33
CA VAL A 25 22.50 -4.17 2.85
C VAL A 25 22.00 -5.62 2.82
N VAL A 26 21.87 -6.24 3.99
CA VAL A 26 21.33 -7.59 4.13
C VAL A 26 19.82 -7.50 3.86
N VAL A 27 19.42 -7.90 2.65
CA VAL A 27 17.98 -8.05 2.33
C VAL A 27 17.51 -9.34 2.98
N PRO A 28 16.42 -9.32 3.78
CA PRO A 28 15.86 -10.53 4.35
C PRO A 28 15.56 -11.53 3.25
N THR A 29 15.98 -12.78 3.44
CA THR A 29 15.78 -13.86 2.47
C THR A 29 14.40 -14.51 2.62
N GLU A 30 13.76 -14.32 3.76
CA GLU A 30 12.45 -14.89 4.08
C GLU A 30 11.33 -13.83 3.99
N ARG A 31 10.15 -14.29 3.59
CA ARG A 31 8.92 -13.48 3.51
C ARG A 31 8.44 -13.12 4.93
N ASP A 32 8.30 -11.84 5.21
CA ASP A 32 7.76 -11.36 6.49
C ASP A 32 6.22 -11.52 6.51
N LEU A 33 5.74 -12.49 7.27
CA LEU A 33 4.29 -12.78 7.41
C LEU A 33 3.50 -11.64 8.03
N ARG A 34 4.15 -10.70 8.76
CA ARG A 34 3.48 -9.51 9.29
C ARG A 34 2.93 -8.65 8.17
N LEU A 35 3.68 -8.50 7.07
CA LEU A 35 3.24 -7.70 5.92
C LEU A 35 2.01 -8.31 5.26
N ASP A 36 1.95 -9.64 5.15
CA ASP A 36 0.76 -10.32 4.64
C ASP A 36 -0.42 -10.17 5.61
N LEU A 37 -0.18 -10.32 6.92
CA LEU A 37 -1.20 -10.13 7.95
C LEU A 37 -1.81 -8.73 7.88
N PHE A 38 -0.97 -7.68 7.94
CA PHE A 38 -1.49 -6.31 7.96
C PHE A 38 -2.10 -5.90 6.62
N ARG A 39 -1.62 -6.45 5.50
CA ARG A 39 -2.25 -6.23 4.21
C ARG A 39 -3.64 -6.89 4.16
N GLY A 40 -3.79 -8.10 4.68
CA GLY A 40 -5.08 -8.78 4.74
C GLY A 40 -6.06 -8.08 5.68
N LEU A 41 -5.60 -7.65 6.85
CA LEU A 41 -6.41 -6.82 7.76
C LEU A 41 -6.82 -5.51 7.09
N ALA A 42 -5.89 -4.81 6.41
CA ALA A 42 -6.22 -3.59 5.69
C ALA A 42 -7.30 -3.82 4.63
N LEU A 43 -7.27 -4.95 3.91
CA LEU A 43 -8.31 -5.29 2.92
C LEU A 43 -9.68 -5.50 3.57
N TRP A 44 -9.74 -6.13 4.75
CA TRP A 44 -11.00 -6.26 5.50
C TRP A 44 -11.52 -4.91 5.99
N LEU A 45 -10.64 -4.05 6.51
CA LEU A 45 -11.02 -2.71 6.94
C LEU A 45 -11.50 -1.86 5.76
N ILE A 46 -10.81 -1.92 4.61
CA ILE A 46 -11.21 -1.23 3.37
C ILE A 46 -12.61 -1.72 2.92
N PHE A 47 -12.84 -3.03 2.90
CA PHE A 47 -14.16 -3.59 2.58
C PHE A 47 -15.26 -3.03 3.47
N LEU A 48 -15.07 -3.04 4.80
CA LEU A 48 -16.06 -2.54 5.77
C LEU A 48 -16.31 -1.03 5.60
N ASP A 49 -15.27 -0.26 5.30
CA ASP A 49 -15.34 1.19 5.08
C ASP A 49 -16.01 1.57 3.75
N HIS A 50 -16.00 0.67 2.79
CA HIS A 50 -16.60 0.87 1.47
C HIS A 50 -18.10 0.53 1.42
N ILE A 51 -18.67 -0.06 2.46
CA ILE A 51 -20.13 -0.26 2.58
C ILE A 51 -20.72 1.03 3.17
N PRO A 52 -21.47 1.84 2.40
CA PRO A 52 -22.09 3.06 2.91
C PRO A 52 -22.97 2.80 4.13
N THR A 53 -22.95 3.71 5.09
CA THR A 53 -23.78 3.67 6.32
C THR A 53 -23.63 2.41 7.19
N ASN A 54 -22.59 1.60 6.99
CA ASN A 54 -22.36 0.38 7.74
C ASN A 54 -21.89 0.67 9.18
N ILE A 55 -22.66 0.24 10.18
CA ILE A 55 -22.27 0.42 11.59
C ILE A 55 -21.00 -0.37 11.94
N VAL A 56 -20.74 -1.50 11.26
CA VAL A 56 -19.53 -2.30 11.51
C VAL A 56 -18.26 -1.53 11.13
N SER A 57 -18.35 -0.51 10.26
CA SER A 57 -17.22 0.36 9.95
C SER A 57 -16.64 1.06 11.18
N TRP A 58 -17.40 1.16 12.28
CA TRP A 58 -16.90 1.72 13.54
C TRP A 58 -15.73 0.93 14.16
N ILE A 59 -15.53 -0.34 13.80
CA ILE A 59 -14.34 -1.10 14.25
C ILE A 59 -13.07 -0.74 13.46
N THR A 60 -13.19 0.02 12.38
CA THR A 60 -12.05 0.36 11.52
C THR A 60 -11.23 1.52 12.10
N ILE A 61 -9.94 1.51 11.80
CA ILE A 61 -8.99 2.49 12.34
C ILE A 61 -9.28 3.93 11.92
N ARG A 62 -10.02 4.14 10.81
CA ARG A 62 -10.38 5.49 10.33
C ARG A 62 -11.19 6.29 11.35
N ASN A 63 -11.88 5.61 12.26
CA ASN A 63 -12.73 6.25 13.26
C ASN A 63 -11.98 6.62 14.56
N TYR A 64 -10.70 6.27 14.66
CA TYR A 64 -9.91 6.42 15.89
C TYR A 64 -8.61 7.21 15.70
N GLY A 65 -8.37 7.75 14.51
CA GLY A 65 -7.18 8.52 14.22
C GLY A 65 -7.20 9.18 12.85
N PHE A 66 -6.10 9.83 12.50
CA PHE A 66 -6.02 10.61 11.25
C PHE A 66 -5.73 9.76 10.01
N SER A 67 -5.13 8.56 10.16
CA SER A 67 -4.88 7.63 9.05
C SER A 67 -5.89 6.49 9.03
N ASP A 68 -5.98 5.81 7.90
CA ASP A 68 -6.83 4.64 7.71
C ASP A 68 -6.09 3.45 7.09
N ALA A 69 -6.80 2.44 6.63
CA ALA A 69 -6.21 1.26 6.03
C ALA A 69 -5.45 1.54 4.72
N THR A 70 -5.68 2.69 4.08
CA THR A 70 -5.01 3.06 2.82
C THR A 70 -3.53 3.32 3.03
N GLU A 71 -3.15 4.03 4.10
CA GLU A 71 -1.75 4.27 4.44
C GLU A 71 -1.00 2.94 4.67
N ILE A 72 -1.62 2.01 5.40
CA ILE A 72 -1.06 0.67 5.62
C ILE A 72 -0.85 -0.04 4.28
N PHE A 73 -1.86 -0.01 3.42
CA PHE A 73 -1.82 -0.69 2.13
C PHE A 73 -0.73 -0.14 1.19
N ILE A 74 -0.61 1.19 1.08
CA ILE A 74 0.38 1.85 0.21
C ILE A 74 1.80 1.66 0.75
N PHE A 75 2.02 1.80 2.05
CA PHE A 75 3.33 1.54 2.67
C PHE A 75 3.80 0.10 2.42
N ILE A 76 2.95 -0.89 2.70
CA ILE A 76 3.28 -2.30 2.50
C ILE A 76 3.48 -2.61 1.00
N SER A 77 2.75 -1.92 0.11
CA SER A 77 2.93 -2.06 -1.34
C SER A 77 4.30 -1.59 -1.79
N GLY A 78 4.79 -0.44 -1.29
CA GLY A 78 6.14 0.05 -1.52
C GLY A 78 7.21 -0.88 -0.96
N TYR A 79 7.02 -1.34 0.29
CA TYR A 79 7.91 -2.30 0.95
C TYR A 79 8.06 -3.59 0.12
N THR A 80 6.94 -4.20 -0.26
CA THR A 80 6.93 -5.45 -1.01
C THR A 80 7.49 -5.29 -2.41
N ALA A 81 7.19 -4.19 -3.10
CA ALA A 81 7.75 -3.89 -4.42
C ALA A 81 9.29 -3.80 -4.35
N ALA A 82 9.84 -3.09 -3.37
CA ALA A 82 11.28 -2.99 -3.19
C ALA A 82 11.92 -4.32 -2.77
N PHE A 83 11.27 -5.09 -1.92
CA PHE A 83 11.72 -6.42 -1.53
C PHE A 83 11.84 -7.37 -2.73
N VAL A 84 10.81 -7.42 -3.57
CA VAL A 84 10.76 -8.32 -4.74
C VAL A 84 11.67 -7.83 -5.86
N TYR A 85 11.58 -6.55 -6.22
CA TYR A 85 12.27 -6.02 -7.40
C TYR A 85 13.67 -5.49 -7.10
N GLY A 86 13.98 -5.12 -5.85
CA GLY A 86 15.30 -4.66 -5.45
C GLY A 86 16.38 -5.74 -5.62
N ARG A 87 16.06 -6.98 -5.25
CA ARG A 87 16.93 -8.13 -5.51
C ARG A 87 17.13 -8.34 -7.01
N SER A 88 16.02 -8.34 -7.78
CA SER A 88 16.08 -8.50 -9.23
C SER A 88 16.93 -7.41 -9.90
N MET A 89 16.83 -6.15 -9.45
CA MET A 89 17.56 -5.03 -10.02
C MET A 89 19.07 -5.13 -9.76
N ARG A 90 19.48 -5.68 -8.62
CA ARG A 90 20.91 -5.96 -8.32
C ARG A 90 21.46 -7.11 -9.11
N GLU A 91 20.69 -8.21 -9.27
CA GLU A 91 21.15 -9.44 -9.91
C GLU A 91 21.04 -9.41 -11.43
N ARG A 92 19.95 -8.80 -11.98
CA ARG A 92 19.60 -8.85 -13.41
C ARG A 92 19.68 -7.50 -14.11
N GLY A 93 20.02 -6.44 -13.38
CA GLY A 93 20.15 -5.08 -13.91
C GLY A 93 18.82 -4.33 -14.07
N PHE A 94 18.97 -3.06 -14.49
CA PHE A 94 17.87 -2.10 -14.57
C PHE A 94 16.78 -2.52 -15.55
N VAL A 95 17.16 -2.89 -16.79
CA VAL A 95 16.19 -3.15 -17.88
C VAL A 95 15.26 -4.31 -17.56
N VAL A 96 15.83 -5.46 -17.13
CA VAL A 96 15.05 -6.67 -16.82
C VAL A 96 14.11 -6.43 -15.64
N SER A 97 14.57 -5.71 -14.62
CA SER A 97 13.75 -5.42 -13.45
C SER A 97 12.66 -4.41 -13.75
N SER A 98 12.95 -3.38 -14.56
CA SER A 98 11.95 -2.43 -15.05
C SER A 98 10.85 -3.13 -15.85
N ALA A 99 11.21 -4.04 -16.76
CA ALA A 99 10.23 -4.83 -17.52
C ALA A 99 9.31 -5.64 -16.59
N ARG A 100 9.84 -6.22 -15.50
CA ARG A 100 9.05 -6.97 -14.51
C ARG A 100 8.09 -6.05 -13.73
N ILE A 101 8.55 -4.86 -13.33
CA ILE A 101 7.72 -3.87 -12.64
C ILE A 101 6.60 -3.39 -13.55
N LEU A 102 6.92 -3.03 -14.81
CA LEU A 102 5.95 -2.60 -15.80
C LEU A 102 4.93 -3.70 -16.14
N LYS A 103 5.38 -4.96 -16.24
CA LYS A 103 4.47 -6.10 -16.37
C LYS A 103 3.49 -6.17 -15.20
N ARG A 104 3.95 -5.92 -13.98
CA ARG A 104 3.05 -5.90 -12.80
C ARG A 104 2.07 -4.75 -12.85
N ALA A 105 2.52 -3.54 -13.23
CA ALA A 105 1.65 -2.39 -13.43
C ALA A 105 0.56 -2.69 -14.48
N TRP A 106 0.94 -3.33 -15.59
CA TRP A 106 -0.01 -3.78 -16.63
C TRP A 106 -1.02 -4.80 -16.10
N GLN A 107 -0.60 -5.78 -15.31
CA GLN A 107 -1.52 -6.75 -14.69
C GLN A 107 -2.56 -6.07 -13.80
N ILE A 108 -2.14 -5.07 -13.03
CA ILE A 108 -3.04 -4.31 -12.16
C ILE A 108 -3.97 -3.42 -12.98
N TYR A 109 -3.48 -2.82 -14.07
CA TYR A 109 -4.30 -2.05 -14.99
C TYR A 109 -5.40 -2.91 -15.62
N VAL A 110 -5.06 -4.10 -16.14
CA VAL A 110 -6.04 -5.04 -16.69
C VAL A 110 -7.08 -5.45 -15.64
N ALA A 111 -6.64 -5.75 -14.41
CA ALA A 111 -7.54 -6.08 -13.31
C ALA A 111 -8.45 -4.91 -12.95
N HIS A 112 -7.94 -3.67 -12.96
CA HIS A 112 -8.72 -2.46 -12.73
C HIS A 112 -9.81 -2.25 -13.80
N ILE A 113 -9.46 -2.40 -15.09
CA ILE A 113 -10.44 -2.24 -16.19
C ILE A 113 -11.48 -3.35 -16.14
N PHE A 114 -11.08 -4.58 -15.84
CA PHE A 114 -12.02 -5.68 -15.69
C PHE A 114 -12.99 -5.45 -14.52
N LEU A 115 -12.45 -5.01 -13.36
CA LEU A 115 -13.26 -4.63 -12.22
C LEU A 115 -14.21 -3.48 -12.55
N PHE A 116 -13.72 -2.45 -13.26
CA PHE A 116 -14.53 -1.33 -13.72
C PHE A 116 -15.72 -1.81 -14.55
N ALA A 117 -15.49 -2.69 -15.53
CA ALA A 117 -16.56 -3.18 -16.40
C ALA A 117 -17.63 -3.94 -15.62
N ILE A 118 -17.23 -4.85 -14.71
CA ILE A 118 -18.17 -5.61 -13.86
C ILE A 118 -18.91 -4.68 -12.90
N TYR A 119 -18.20 -3.77 -12.25
CA TYR A 119 -18.78 -2.85 -11.28
C TYR A 119 -19.77 -1.88 -11.89
N MET A 120 -19.47 -1.34 -13.11
CA MET A 120 -20.42 -0.51 -13.87
C MET A 120 -21.64 -1.30 -14.33
N ALA A 121 -21.47 -2.56 -14.74
CA ALA A 121 -22.59 -3.42 -15.10
C ALA A 121 -23.49 -3.72 -13.89
N GLU A 122 -22.90 -3.98 -12.73
CA GLU A 122 -23.61 -4.19 -11.47
C GLU A 122 -24.45 -2.95 -11.08
N ILE A 123 -23.82 -1.77 -11.07
CA ILE A 123 -24.51 -0.50 -10.74
C ILE A 123 -25.61 -0.20 -11.75
N ALA A 124 -25.34 -0.34 -13.06
CA ALA A 124 -26.31 -0.07 -14.10
C ALA A 124 -27.52 -1.01 -14.00
N TYR A 125 -27.28 -2.31 -13.78
CA TYR A 125 -28.34 -3.30 -13.62
C TYR A 125 -29.21 -3.00 -12.42
N VAL A 126 -28.61 -2.73 -11.24
CA VAL A 126 -29.33 -2.43 -10.00
C VAL A 126 -30.10 -1.14 -10.13
N SER A 127 -29.47 -0.06 -10.61
CA SER A 127 -30.11 1.26 -10.75
C SER A 127 -31.31 1.23 -11.70
N SER A 128 -31.22 0.45 -12.80
CA SER A 128 -32.32 0.32 -13.77
C SER A 128 -33.41 -0.63 -13.29
N SER A 129 -33.06 -1.75 -12.66
CA SER A 129 -34.03 -2.77 -12.26
C SER A 129 -34.88 -2.38 -11.06
N PHE A 130 -34.32 -1.55 -10.17
CA PHE A 130 -34.99 -1.08 -8.96
C PHE A 130 -35.45 0.37 -9.03
N GLU A 131 -35.26 1.02 -10.21
CA GLU A 131 -35.64 2.44 -10.46
C GLU A 131 -35.12 3.40 -9.37
N ASN A 132 -33.96 3.07 -8.77
CA ASN A 132 -33.38 3.81 -7.66
C ASN A 132 -32.10 4.52 -8.12
N PRO A 133 -32.14 5.85 -8.33
CA PRO A 133 -30.96 6.62 -8.77
C PRO A 133 -29.87 6.73 -7.72
N LEU A 134 -30.18 6.46 -6.44
CA LEU A 134 -29.24 6.52 -5.30
C LEU A 134 -27.93 5.75 -5.60
N PHE A 135 -28.06 4.55 -6.14
CA PHE A 135 -26.90 3.72 -6.44
C PHE A 135 -25.96 4.34 -7.46
N ALA A 136 -26.51 4.97 -8.50
CA ALA A 136 -25.70 5.63 -9.52
C ALA A 136 -25.06 6.94 -8.98
N GLU A 137 -25.75 7.66 -8.11
CA GLU A 137 -25.27 8.90 -7.49
C GLU A 137 -24.13 8.62 -6.48
N GLU A 138 -24.38 7.75 -5.51
CA GLU A 138 -23.41 7.41 -4.45
C GLU A 138 -22.15 6.74 -5.01
N MET A 139 -22.31 5.95 -6.08
CA MET A 139 -21.16 5.26 -6.71
C MET A 139 -20.46 6.11 -7.77
N ASN A 140 -20.82 7.40 -7.94
CA ASN A 140 -20.26 8.29 -8.95
C ASN A 140 -20.34 7.71 -10.37
N ALA A 141 -21.48 7.08 -10.69
CA ALA A 141 -21.69 6.37 -11.96
C ALA A 141 -22.59 7.13 -12.97
N LEU A 142 -23.19 8.26 -12.55
CA LEU A 142 -24.16 9.01 -13.39
C LEU A 142 -23.59 9.44 -14.74
N ASP A 143 -22.35 9.92 -14.78
CA ASP A 143 -21.72 10.35 -16.02
C ASP A 143 -21.50 9.19 -16.99
N PHE A 144 -21.21 8.00 -16.45
CA PHE A 144 -21.11 6.79 -17.26
C PHE A 144 -22.47 6.39 -17.85
N LEU A 145 -23.53 6.46 -17.06
CA LEU A 145 -24.89 6.11 -17.53
C LEU A 145 -25.40 7.10 -18.56
N LYS A 146 -25.03 8.38 -18.46
CA LYS A 146 -25.45 9.43 -19.41
C LYS A 146 -24.63 9.44 -20.71
N ASN A 147 -23.32 9.28 -20.62
CA ASN A 147 -22.39 9.42 -21.73
C ASN A 147 -21.35 8.26 -21.69
N PRO A 148 -21.77 7.01 -21.93
CA PRO A 148 -20.89 5.84 -21.75
C PRO A 148 -19.70 5.82 -22.73
N ASP A 149 -19.87 6.29 -23.93
CA ASP A 149 -18.84 6.36 -24.98
C ASP A 149 -17.65 7.24 -24.56
N VAL A 150 -17.91 8.44 -24.05
CA VAL A 150 -16.88 9.34 -23.55
C VAL A 150 -16.28 8.77 -22.25
N THR A 151 -17.13 8.33 -21.35
CA THR A 151 -16.70 7.94 -19.99
C THR A 151 -15.85 6.67 -20.00
N ILE A 152 -16.11 5.72 -20.89
CA ILE A 152 -15.25 4.55 -21.12
C ILE A 152 -13.82 4.98 -21.48
N ILE A 153 -13.66 5.93 -22.40
CA ILE A 153 -12.33 6.43 -22.77
C ILE A 153 -11.65 7.07 -21.56
N GLN A 154 -12.37 7.87 -20.78
CA GLN A 154 -11.83 8.49 -19.58
C GLN A 154 -11.47 7.46 -18.49
N ALA A 155 -12.20 6.37 -18.37
CA ALA A 155 -11.90 5.26 -17.48
C ALA A 155 -10.62 4.52 -17.92
N LEU A 156 -10.47 4.23 -19.22
CA LEU A 156 -9.23 3.65 -19.78
C LEU A 156 -8.01 4.55 -19.56
N LEU A 157 -8.19 5.87 -19.53
CA LEU A 157 -7.16 6.85 -19.19
C LEU A 157 -6.98 7.06 -17.67
N LEU A 158 -7.68 6.29 -16.84
CA LEU A 158 -7.70 6.38 -15.36
C LEU A 158 -8.20 7.74 -14.83
N LYS A 159 -8.86 8.54 -15.67
CA LYS A 159 -9.42 9.84 -15.31
C LYS A 159 -10.80 9.73 -14.67
N PHE A 160 -11.66 8.85 -15.20
CA PHE A 160 -12.93 8.53 -14.58
C PHE A 160 -12.79 7.31 -13.67
N LYS A 161 -13.30 7.46 -12.46
CA LYS A 161 -13.28 6.41 -11.44
C LYS A 161 -14.61 6.44 -10.68
N PRO A 162 -15.36 5.34 -10.66
CA PRO A 162 -16.47 5.19 -9.74
C PRO A 162 -15.95 5.14 -8.29
N ALA A 163 -16.84 5.35 -7.33
CA ALA A 163 -16.49 5.27 -5.91
C ALA A 163 -15.77 3.95 -5.58
N ASN A 164 -14.88 3.98 -4.62
CA ASN A 164 -14.10 2.83 -4.14
C ASN A 164 -13.04 2.27 -5.10
N MET A 165 -12.84 2.87 -6.28
CA MET A 165 -11.90 2.39 -7.28
C MET A 165 -10.61 3.22 -7.42
N ASP A 166 -10.35 4.17 -6.52
CA ASP A 166 -9.24 5.12 -6.64
C ASP A 166 -7.84 4.53 -6.33
N ILE A 167 -7.77 3.46 -5.53
CA ILE A 167 -6.49 2.94 -5.02
C ILE A 167 -5.67 2.20 -6.08
N LEU A 168 -6.32 1.46 -7.00
CA LEU A 168 -5.61 0.75 -8.07
C LEU A 168 -4.97 1.71 -9.07
N PRO A 169 -5.63 2.78 -9.56
CA PRO A 169 -5.01 3.81 -10.37
C PRO A 169 -3.78 4.44 -9.70
N LEU A 170 -3.87 4.78 -8.42
CA LEU A 170 -2.72 5.27 -7.67
C LEU A 170 -1.56 4.27 -7.73
N TYR A 171 -1.82 2.99 -7.43
CA TYR A 171 -0.80 1.96 -7.40
C TYR A 171 -0.17 1.70 -8.79
N ILE A 172 -0.97 1.78 -9.86
CA ILE A 172 -0.46 1.70 -11.25
C ILE A 172 0.56 2.82 -11.50
N VAL A 173 0.21 4.07 -11.20
CA VAL A 173 1.11 5.23 -11.41
C VAL A 173 2.37 5.10 -10.56
N LEU A 174 2.25 4.69 -9.29
CA LEU A 174 3.40 4.47 -8.42
C LEU A 174 4.36 3.41 -8.98
N LEU A 175 3.83 2.31 -9.53
CA LEU A 175 4.66 1.27 -10.16
C LEU A 175 5.27 1.72 -11.49
N LEU A 176 4.58 2.52 -12.30
CA LEU A 176 5.14 3.07 -13.53
C LEU A 176 6.35 3.97 -13.26
N LEU A 177 6.31 4.73 -12.17
CA LEU A 177 7.40 5.62 -11.74
C LEU A 177 8.48 4.89 -10.92
N PHE A 178 8.21 3.67 -10.47
CA PHE A 178 9.08 2.97 -9.51
C PHE A 178 10.45 2.55 -10.06
N PRO A 179 10.66 2.16 -11.34
CA PRO A 179 11.97 1.73 -11.82
C PRO A 179 13.11 2.73 -11.56
N PRO A 180 13.02 4.02 -11.94
CA PRO A 180 14.07 4.99 -11.65
C PRO A 180 14.19 5.27 -10.14
N ILE A 181 13.09 5.29 -9.40
CA ILE A 181 13.08 5.48 -7.94
C ILE A 181 13.83 4.34 -7.25
N LEU A 182 13.53 3.10 -7.62
CA LEU A 182 14.21 1.92 -7.05
C LEU A 182 15.71 1.91 -7.37
N TRP A 183 16.08 2.24 -8.60
CA TRP A 183 17.47 2.37 -9.00
C TRP A 183 18.21 3.43 -8.17
N LEU A 184 17.55 4.58 -7.93
CA LEU A 184 18.12 5.65 -7.12
C LEU A 184 18.21 5.26 -5.64
N LEU A 185 17.20 4.58 -5.09
CA LEU A 185 17.20 4.04 -3.72
C LEU A 185 18.36 3.06 -3.49
N LEU A 186 18.67 2.23 -4.49
CA LEU A 186 19.77 1.27 -4.41
C LEU A 186 21.15 1.92 -4.51
N ARG A 187 21.27 3.08 -5.16
CA ARG A 187 22.52 3.84 -5.30
C ARG A 187 22.73 4.84 -4.17
N ASN A 188 21.72 5.63 -3.90
CA ASN A 188 21.78 6.67 -2.87
C ASN A 188 20.38 6.90 -2.29
N ALA A 189 20.11 6.22 -1.18
CA ALA A 189 18.81 6.31 -0.51
C ALA A 189 18.50 7.74 0.00
N VAL A 190 19.51 8.52 0.39
CA VAL A 190 19.30 9.90 0.88
C VAL A 190 18.79 10.79 -0.25
N VAL A 191 19.41 10.70 -1.44
CA VAL A 191 18.97 11.46 -2.61
C VAL A 191 17.56 11.02 -3.04
N ALA A 192 17.26 9.71 -3.01
CA ALA A 192 15.95 9.20 -3.37
C ALA A 192 14.84 9.70 -2.43
N LEU A 193 15.09 9.63 -1.12
CA LEU A 193 14.15 10.13 -0.11
C LEU A 193 14.03 11.66 -0.17
N GLY A 194 15.13 12.38 -0.38
CA GLY A 194 15.14 13.84 -0.56
C GLY A 194 14.34 14.27 -1.79
N ALA A 195 14.51 13.59 -2.94
CA ALA A 195 13.73 13.84 -4.15
C ALA A 195 12.24 13.54 -3.96
N SER A 196 11.91 12.45 -3.24
CA SER A 196 10.55 12.09 -2.89
C SER A 196 9.89 13.14 -1.99
N LEU A 197 10.60 13.63 -0.99
CA LEU A 197 10.13 14.68 -0.09
C LEU A 197 9.98 16.02 -0.83
N LEU A 198 10.92 16.35 -1.72
CA LEU A 198 10.83 17.55 -2.56
C LEU A 198 9.59 17.50 -3.46
N LEU A 199 9.33 16.36 -4.12
CA LEU A 199 8.14 16.18 -4.96
C LEU A 199 6.85 16.32 -4.14
N TYR A 200 6.80 15.73 -2.94
CA TYR A 200 5.71 15.91 -1.99
C TYR A 200 5.47 17.37 -1.65
N SER A 201 6.53 18.11 -1.29
CA SER A 201 6.44 19.53 -0.94
C SER A 201 5.99 20.38 -2.12
N LEU A 202 6.51 20.11 -3.32
CA LEU A 202 6.10 20.81 -4.54
C LEU A 202 4.63 20.55 -4.88
N ALA A 203 4.15 19.30 -4.72
CA ALA A 203 2.74 18.96 -4.94
C ALA A 203 1.81 19.75 -4.00
N TRP A 204 2.20 19.92 -2.74
CA TRP A 204 1.47 20.73 -1.77
C TRP A 204 1.47 22.23 -2.12
N HIS A 205 2.64 22.81 -2.39
CA HIS A 205 2.77 24.25 -2.61
C HIS A 205 2.24 24.71 -3.96
N LEU A 206 2.37 23.88 -5.00
CA LEU A 206 1.95 24.20 -6.36
C LEU A 206 0.57 23.65 -6.72
N GLY A 207 -0.07 22.90 -5.83
CA GLY A 207 -1.37 22.27 -6.08
C GLY A 207 -1.33 21.20 -7.19
N TRP A 208 -0.18 20.54 -7.40
CA TRP A 208 -0.05 19.52 -8.44
C TRP A 208 -0.86 18.30 -8.11
N ASN A 209 -1.76 17.94 -9.01
CA ASN A 209 -2.52 16.68 -8.96
C ASN A 209 -2.95 16.31 -10.38
N ILE A 210 -3.38 15.07 -10.60
CA ILE A 210 -3.90 14.61 -11.88
C ILE A 210 -5.37 14.96 -11.97
N ALA A 211 -5.78 15.50 -13.14
CA ALA A 211 -7.17 15.85 -13.40
C ALA A 211 -8.07 14.59 -13.48
N SER A 212 -9.24 14.66 -12.86
CA SER A 212 -10.32 13.68 -12.96
C SER A 212 -11.35 14.10 -14.02
N TYR A 213 -12.16 13.14 -14.47
CA TYR A 213 -13.32 13.37 -15.32
C TYR A 213 -14.61 13.14 -14.49
N PRO A 214 -15.66 13.97 -14.66
CA PRO A 214 -15.77 15.11 -15.59
C PRO A 214 -15.04 16.36 -15.10
N THR A 215 -14.80 16.50 -13.82
CA THR A 215 -14.18 17.68 -13.19
C THR A 215 -13.35 17.27 -11.99
N GLY A 216 -12.54 18.20 -11.46
CA GLY A 216 -11.76 17.99 -10.23
C GLY A 216 -10.44 17.26 -10.46
N HIS A 217 -9.94 16.64 -9.40
CA HIS A 217 -8.62 16.00 -9.37
C HIS A 217 -8.73 14.61 -8.73
N TRP A 218 -7.67 13.81 -8.85
CA TRP A 218 -7.61 12.50 -8.24
C TRP A 218 -7.75 12.59 -6.71
N TRP A 219 -8.56 11.67 -6.16
CA TRP A 219 -8.76 11.55 -4.72
C TRP A 219 -7.48 11.16 -3.95
N PHE A 220 -6.61 10.38 -4.57
CA PHE A 220 -5.28 10.09 -4.08
C PHE A 220 -4.26 10.74 -5.02
N ASN A 221 -3.67 11.87 -4.60
CA ASN A 221 -2.66 12.58 -5.37
C ASN A 221 -1.36 11.73 -5.48
N PRO A 222 -0.98 11.21 -6.66
CA PRO A 222 0.19 10.35 -6.77
C PRO A 222 1.50 11.05 -6.40
N PHE A 223 1.59 12.37 -6.62
CA PHE A 223 2.76 13.17 -6.29
C PHE A 223 2.97 13.31 -4.78
N ALA A 224 1.91 13.22 -4.00
CA ALA A 224 1.98 13.23 -2.54
C ALA A 224 2.11 11.80 -1.98
N TRP A 225 1.26 10.88 -2.40
CA TRP A 225 1.22 9.51 -1.87
C TRP A 225 2.45 8.67 -2.21
N GLN A 226 3.24 9.08 -3.22
CA GLN A 226 4.51 8.44 -3.51
C GLN A 226 5.49 8.50 -2.34
N LEU A 227 5.41 9.53 -1.46
CA LEU A 227 6.28 9.65 -0.29
C LEU A 227 6.15 8.43 0.62
N LEU A 228 4.94 8.02 0.91
CA LEU A 228 4.65 6.86 1.76
C LEU A 228 5.12 5.56 1.10
N PHE A 229 4.90 5.41 -0.20
CA PHE A 229 5.33 4.26 -0.99
C PHE A 229 6.87 4.14 -1.04
N VAL A 230 7.57 5.25 -1.31
CA VAL A 230 9.04 5.30 -1.36
C VAL A 230 9.65 5.08 0.02
N PHE A 231 9.02 5.61 1.07
CA PHE A 231 9.43 5.34 2.45
C PHE A 231 9.32 3.85 2.79
N GLY A 232 8.21 3.19 2.41
CA GLY A 232 8.05 1.74 2.53
C GLY A 232 9.13 0.97 1.77
N ALA A 233 9.41 1.38 0.53
CA ALA A 233 10.46 0.81 -0.29
C ALA A 233 11.85 0.94 0.35
N TRP A 234 12.17 2.09 0.91
CA TRP A 234 13.42 2.31 1.64
C TRP A 234 13.52 1.42 2.88
N CYS A 235 12.44 1.27 3.64
CA CYS A 235 12.40 0.36 4.79
C CYS A 235 12.78 -1.08 4.40
N ALA A 236 12.26 -1.58 3.27
CA ALA A 236 12.60 -2.91 2.74
C ALA A 236 14.07 -3.07 2.33
N LEU A 237 14.72 -1.98 1.92
CA LEU A 237 16.11 -1.99 1.45
C LEU A 237 17.13 -1.69 2.58
N GLY A 238 16.73 -1.90 3.83
CA GLY A 238 17.60 -1.74 5.01
C GLY A 238 17.32 -0.49 5.83
N GLY A 239 16.34 0.33 5.45
CA GLY A 239 15.90 1.49 6.22
C GLY A 239 15.33 1.09 7.59
N ALA A 240 14.55 0.00 7.64
CA ALA A 240 14.00 -0.51 8.88
C ALA A 240 15.08 -0.88 9.90
N GLN A 241 16.20 -1.48 9.47
CA GLN A 241 17.32 -1.79 10.34
C GLN A 241 18.03 -0.53 10.85
N ARG A 242 18.13 0.51 10.03
CA ARG A 242 18.69 1.81 10.46
C ARG A 242 17.82 2.50 11.50
N LEU A 243 16.50 2.34 11.39
CA LEU A 243 15.53 2.87 12.38
C LEU A 243 15.42 2.01 13.63
N SER A 244 16.00 0.81 13.68
CA SER A 244 15.79 -0.16 14.76
C SER A 244 16.09 0.42 16.16
N ARG A 245 17.17 1.20 16.30
CA ARG A 245 17.52 1.85 17.59
C ARG A 245 16.49 2.90 18.01
N VAL A 246 15.98 3.67 17.05
CA VAL A 246 14.93 4.67 17.29
C VAL A 246 13.63 3.98 17.68
N LEU A 247 13.23 2.96 16.93
CA LEU A 247 12.00 2.19 17.17
C LEU A 247 12.04 1.39 18.48
N ALA A 248 13.22 0.95 18.91
CA ALA A 248 13.40 0.26 20.20
C ALA A 248 13.42 1.21 21.41
N SER A 249 13.53 2.54 21.18
CA SER A 249 13.59 3.52 22.26
C SER A 249 12.24 3.65 22.97
N PRO A 250 12.22 3.61 24.33
CA PRO A 250 10.99 3.86 25.08
C PRO A 250 10.45 5.28 24.87
N VAL A 251 11.32 6.26 24.59
CA VAL A 251 10.90 7.63 24.25
C VAL A 251 10.06 7.63 22.97
N THR A 252 10.53 6.96 21.93
CA THR A 252 9.77 6.83 20.66
C THR A 252 8.41 6.16 20.90
N LEU A 253 8.37 5.11 21.72
CA LEU A 253 7.12 4.43 22.06
C LEU A 253 6.13 5.38 22.75
N TRP A 254 6.57 6.10 23.78
CA TRP A 254 5.69 7.00 24.51
C TRP A 254 5.25 8.22 23.70
N VAL A 255 6.13 8.76 22.85
CA VAL A 255 5.78 9.83 21.91
C VAL A 255 4.73 9.32 20.88
N ALA A 256 4.93 8.13 20.35
CA ALA A 256 3.97 7.52 19.42
C ALA A 256 2.61 7.28 20.08
N ILE A 257 2.59 6.69 21.28
CA ILE A 257 1.35 6.47 22.06
C ILE A 257 0.66 7.81 22.37
N GLY A 258 1.41 8.81 22.84
CA GLY A 258 0.88 10.14 23.13
C GLY A 258 0.26 10.80 21.91
N TYR A 259 0.90 10.67 20.74
CA TYR A 259 0.35 11.18 19.47
C TYR A 259 -0.92 10.42 19.02
N LEU A 260 -0.96 9.09 19.17
CA LEU A 260 -2.17 8.29 18.86
C LEU A 260 -3.32 8.65 19.81
N VAL A 261 -3.07 8.85 21.11
CA VAL A 261 -4.08 9.31 22.07
C VAL A 261 -4.57 10.72 21.73
N PHE A 262 -3.67 11.62 21.36
CA PHE A 262 -4.04 12.96 20.87
C PHE A 262 -4.93 12.87 19.63
N ALA A 263 -4.54 12.07 18.62
CA ALA A 263 -5.34 11.88 17.41
C ALA A 263 -6.72 11.30 17.72
N LEU A 264 -6.78 10.32 18.62
CA LEU A 264 -8.04 9.75 19.11
C LEU A 264 -8.92 10.82 19.75
N ALA A 265 -8.37 11.64 20.66
CA ALA A 265 -9.12 12.71 21.33
C ALA A 265 -9.72 13.70 20.33
N VAL A 266 -8.94 14.10 19.30
CA VAL A 266 -9.40 14.98 18.23
C VAL A 266 -10.53 14.33 17.43
N VAL A 267 -10.36 13.09 16.97
CA VAL A 267 -11.37 12.37 16.17
C VAL A 267 -12.66 12.14 16.96
N MET A 268 -12.55 11.92 18.29
CA MET A 268 -13.75 11.81 19.14
C MET A 268 -14.58 13.10 19.16
N THR A 269 -13.97 14.27 18.97
CA THR A 269 -14.76 15.52 18.84
C THR A 269 -15.59 15.58 17.55
N TRP A 270 -15.20 14.85 16.50
CA TRP A 270 -16.00 14.75 15.26
C TRP A 270 -17.21 13.85 15.43
N HIS A 271 -17.04 12.74 16.15
CA HIS A 271 -18.11 11.77 16.39
C HIS A 271 -19.09 12.23 17.47
N PHE A 272 -18.60 12.99 18.45
CA PHE A 272 -19.41 13.47 19.57
C PHE A 272 -19.41 15.01 19.60
N PRO A 273 -20.40 15.67 18.96
CA PRO A 273 -20.48 17.15 18.90
C PRO A 273 -20.46 17.81 20.29
N ARG A 274 -20.96 17.09 21.31
CA ARG A 274 -20.91 17.56 22.71
C ARG A 274 -19.47 17.68 23.27
N ALA A 275 -18.51 16.99 22.66
CA ALA A 275 -17.09 17.08 23.04
C ALA A 275 -16.34 18.16 22.24
N ALA A 276 -16.98 18.80 21.25
CA ALA A 276 -16.35 19.81 20.40
C ALA A 276 -15.80 21.02 21.20
N PHE A 277 -16.35 21.32 22.37
CA PHE A 277 -15.84 22.38 23.25
C PHE A 277 -14.43 22.08 23.81
N LEU A 278 -14.00 20.82 23.81
CA LEU A 278 -12.65 20.42 24.23
C LEU A 278 -11.58 20.79 23.19
N MET A 279 -12.00 21.13 21.97
CA MET A 279 -11.09 21.51 20.87
C MET A 279 -10.87 23.01 20.88
N PRO A 280 -9.68 23.51 21.30
CA PRO A 280 -9.37 24.94 21.26
C PRO A 280 -9.40 25.47 19.81
N ARG A 281 -9.93 26.68 19.62
CA ARG A 281 -10.03 27.28 18.27
C ARG A 281 -8.70 27.37 17.54
N TRP A 282 -7.65 27.83 18.25
CA TRP A 282 -6.30 27.94 17.67
C TRP A 282 -5.78 26.59 17.16
N LEU A 283 -6.12 25.49 17.82
CA LEU A 283 -5.70 24.14 17.43
C LEU A 283 -6.50 23.67 16.21
N SER A 284 -7.81 23.92 16.16
CA SER A 284 -8.63 23.58 15.00
C SER A 284 -8.24 24.39 13.75
N GLU A 285 -7.98 25.68 13.90
CA GLU A 285 -7.54 26.54 12.80
C GLU A 285 -6.17 26.11 12.22
N TRP A 286 -5.27 25.59 13.08
CA TRP A 286 -3.97 25.08 12.66
C TRP A 286 -4.06 23.71 11.99
N MET A 287 -4.95 22.82 12.46
CA MET A 287 -5.00 21.42 12.00
C MET A 287 -5.88 21.21 10.78
N TYR A 288 -6.94 21.99 10.63
CA TYR A 288 -7.92 21.75 9.57
C TYR A 288 -7.67 22.59 8.32
N PRO A 289 -7.96 22.00 7.13
CA PRO A 289 -8.46 20.64 6.91
C PRO A 289 -7.33 19.59 6.97
N ILE A 290 -7.60 18.42 7.58
CA ILE A 290 -6.68 17.26 7.51
C ILE A 290 -6.89 16.58 6.16
N ASP A 291 -6.07 16.93 5.20
CA ASP A 291 -6.25 16.56 3.81
C ASP A 291 -5.78 15.12 3.50
N LYS A 292 -6.74 14.27 3.12
CA LYS A 292 -6.45 12.90 2.65
C LYS A 292 -5.92 12.89 1.22
N VAL A 293 -6.37 13.83 0.39
CA VAL A 293 -5.99 13.88 -1.03
C VAL A 293 -4.49 14.00 -1.18
N ASN A 294 -3.87 14.89 -0.40
CA ASN A 294 -2.45 15.18 -0.47
C ASN A 294 -1.62 14.52 0.65
N LEU A 295 -2.16 13.48 1.31
CA LEU A 295 -1.47 12.79 2.41
C LEU A 295 -0.94 13.77 3.47
N ASP A 296 -1.83 14.46 4.16
CA ASP A 296 -1.46 15.43 5.18
C ASP A 296 -0.37 14.92 6.13
N VAL A 297 0.51 15.82 6.58
CA VAL A 297 1.61 15.50 7.50
C VAL A 297 1.09 14.84 8.78
N LEU A 298 -0.08 15.28 9.29
CA LEU A 298 -0.72 14.67 10.46
C LEU A 298 -1.14 13.22 10.18
N ARG A 299 -1.63 12.92 8.98
CA ARG A 299 -1.97 11.56 8.56
C ARG A 299 -0.72 10.69 8.45
N PHE A 300 0.31 11.21 7.79
CA PHE A 300 1.59 10.52 7.63
C PHE A 300 2.24 10.23 8.99
N ALA A 301 2.30 11.22 9.89
CA ALA A 301 2.83 11.07 11.25
C ALA A 301 2.00 10.06 12.08
N HIS A 302 0.66 10.07 11.94
CA HIS A 302 -0.22 9.11 12.61
C HIS A 302 0.07 7.67 12.16
N PHE A 303 0.23 7.47 10.86
CA PHE A 303 0.61 6.16 10.34
C PHE A 303 1.99 5.72 10.87
N LEU A 304 2.98 6.62 10.92
CA LEU A 304 4.31 6.30 11.47
C LEU A 304 4.24 5.94 12.95
N ALA A 305 3.44 6.65 13.75
CA ALA A 305 3.22 6.33 15.15
C ALA A 305 2.56 4.96 15.32
N LEU A 306 1.54 4.66 14.52
CA LEU A 306 0.87 3.35 14.51
C LEU A 306 1.85 2.23 14.11
N ALA A 307 2.67 2.45 13.08
CA ALA A 307 3.69 1.51 12.66
C ALA A 307 4.77 1.28 13.73
N ALA A 308 5.22 2.35 14.42
CA ALA A 308 6.21 2.25 15.50
C ALA A 308 5.68 1.42 16.66
N VAL A 309 4.46 1.69 17.12
CA VAL A 309 3.80 0.90 18.19
C VAL A 309 3.63 -0.56 17.75
N THR A 310 3.18 -0.78 16.51
CA THR A 310 3.00 -2.12 15.94
C THR A 310 4.31 -2.92 15.92
N VAL A 311 5.39 -2.33 15.43
CA VAL A 311 6.70 -3.01 15.36
C VAL A 311 7.27 -3.29 16.75
N HIS A 312 6.99 -2.42 17.72
CA HIS A 312 7.43 -2.62 19.11
C HIS A 312 6.78 -3.85 19.74
N PHE A 313 5.46 -4.05 19.55
CA PHE A 313 4.72 -5.15 20.16
C PHE A 313 4.66 -6.43 19.33
N LEU A 314 4.91 -6.34 18.01
CA LEU A 314 4.81 -7.46 17.07
C LEU A 314 6.16 -7.69 16.36
N PRO A 315 7.13 -8.37 17.01
CA PRO A 315 8.40 -8.70 16.37
C PRO A 315 8.19 -9.69 15.20
N ALA A 316 9.13 -9.69 14.22
CA ALA A 316 9.02 -10.50 13.01
C ALA A 316 8.92 -12.01 13.28
N ASN A 317 9.50 -12.46 14.38
CA ASN A 317 9.51 -13.85 14.82
C ASN A 317 8.39 -14.20 15.83
N TRP A 318 7.39 -13.32 15.98
CA TRP A 318 6.30 -13.56 16.90
C TRP A 318 5.58 -14.88 16.58
N PRO A 319 5.50 -15.85 17.53
CA PRO A 319 4.92 -17.18 17.27
C PRO A 319 3.45 -17.12 16.85
N GLY A 320 2.72 -16.08 17.27
CA GLY A 320 1.32 -15.87 16.92
C GLY A 320 1.06 -15.76 15.41
N LEU A 321 2.06 -15.37 14.59
CA LEU A 321 1.94 -15.30 13.13
C LEU A 321 1.68 -16.69 12.49
N LYS A 322 2.01 -17.78 13.19
CA LYS A 322 1.73 -19.15 12.76
C LYS A 322 0.39 -19.67 13.29
N SER A 323 -0.34 -18.86 14.05
CA SER A 323 -1.65 -19.22 14.59
C SER A 323 -2.68 -19.46 13.50
N ARG A 324 -3.53 -20.47 13.70
CA ARG A 324 -4.69 -20.76 12.83
C ARG A 324 -5.67 -19.57 12.74
N TRP A 325 -5.74 -18.74 13.77
CA TRP A 325 -6.66 -17.60 13.83
C TRP A 325 -6.23 -16.42 12.96
N LEU A 326 -4.93 -16.23 12.75
CA LEU A 326 -4.41 -15.18 11.87
C LEU A 326 -4.23 -15.62 10.42
N ARG A 327 -4.27 -16.93 10.17
CA ARG A 327 -4.11 -17.51 8.84
C ARG A 327 -5.10 -16.96 7.81
N PRO A 328 -6.41 -16.74 8.10
CA PRO A 328 -7.35 -16.14 7.15
C PRO A 328 -6.91 -14.76 6.64
N ALA A 329 -6.51 -13.87 7.55
CA ALA A 329 -6.02 -12.55 7.17
C ALA A 329 -4.71 -12.62 6.36
N ILE A 330 -3.77 -13.49 6.76
CA ILE A 330 -2.52 -13.72 6.02
C ILE A 330 -2.81 -14.21 4.60
N LEU A 331 -3.75 -15.15 4.41
CA LEU A 331 -4.16 -15.64 3.09
C LEU A 331 -4.74 -14.50 2.22
N CYS A 332 -5.62 -13.68 2.76
CA CYS A 332 -6.16 -12.51 2.06
C CYS A 332 -5.03 -11.56 1.63
N GLY A 333 -4.06 -11.30 2.51
CA GLY A 333 -2.91 -10.44 2.18
C GLY A 333 -1.99 -11.02 1.10
N GLN A 334 -1.89 -12.35 1.00
CA GLN A 334 -1.11 -13.05 -0.04
C GLN A 334 -1.74 -12.94 -1.43
N HIS A 335 -3.05 -12.75 -1.51
CA HIS A 335 -3.85 -12.59 -2.74
C HIS A 335 -4.48 -11.19 -2.83
N SER A 336 -3.70 -10.17 -2.45
CA SER A 336 -4.22 -8.83 -2.18
C SER A 336 -4.93 -8.16 -3.36
N LEU A 337 -4.52 -8.39 -4.60
CA LEU A 337 -5.18 -7.80 -5.77
C LEU A 337 -6.56 -8.41 -5.99
N GLU A 338 -6.62 -9.72 -6.00
CA GLU A 338 -7.84 -10.47 -6.23
C GLU A 338 -8.86 -10.21 -5.11
N ILE A 339 -8.40 -10.18 -3.87
CA ILE A 339 -9.25 -9.92 -2.69
C ILE A 339 -9.70 -8.46 -2.62
N PHE A 340 -8.86 -7.49 -3.06
CA PHE A 340 -9.29 -6.10 -3.18
C PHE A 340 -10.43 -5.97 -4.21
N CYS A 341 -10.25 -6.53 -5.41
CA CYS A 341 -11.28 -6.47 -6.46
C CYS A 341 -12.60 -7.11 -6.00
N LEU A 342 -12.52 -8.27 -5.35
CA LEU A 342 -13.68 -8.94 -4.75
C LEU A 342 -14.33 -8.08 -3.67
N GLY A 343 -13.53 -7.42 -2.81
CA GLY A 343 -14.03 -6.54 -1.75
C GLY A 343 -14.81 -5.36 -2.25
N VAL A 344 -14.40 -4.72 -3.36
CA VAL A 344 -15.15 -3.62 -3.99
C VAL A 344 -16.53 -4.09 -4.47
N PHE A 345 -16.56 -5.22 -5.18
CA PHE A 345 -17.82 -5.84 -5.62
C PHE A 345 -18.75 -6.21 -4.46
N LEU A 346 -18.22 -6.89 -3.43
CA LEU A 346 -19.01 -7.28 -2.27
C LEU A 346 -19.51 -6.10 -1.43
N ALA A 347 -18.75 -4.98 -1.40
CA ALA A 347 -19.18 -3.79 -0.67
C ALA A 347 -20.42 -3.17 -1.30
N PHE A 348 -20.49 -3.09 -2.64
CA PHE A 348 -21.69 -2.63 -3.33
C PHE A 348 -22.85 -3.61 -3.19
N ALA A 349 -22.60 -4.91 -3.33
CA ALA A 349 -23.65 -5.93 -3.11
C ALA A 349 -24.24 -5.86 -1.70
N ALA A 350 -23.39 -5.65 -0.67
CA ALA A 350 -23.84 -5.44 0.69
C ALA A 350 -24.68 -4.16 0.85
N HIS A 351 -24.22 -3.05 0.24
CA HIS A 351 -24.97 -1.80 0.22
C HIS A 351 -26.35 -1.96 -0.44
N PHE A 352 -26.40 -2.62 -1.60
CA PHE A 352 -27.64 -2.94 -2.29
C PHE A 352 -28.62 -3.71 -1.37
N VAL A 353 -28.18 -4.77 -0.70
CA VAL A 353 -29.04 -5.55 0.21
C VAL A 353 -29.51 -4.70 1.38
N MET A 354 -28.68 -3.81 1.90
CA MET A 354 -29.06 -2.92 3.01
C MET A 354 -30.12 -1.89 2.61
N VAL A 355 -30.08 -1.40 1.38
CA VAL A 355 -31.03 -0.40 0.88
C VAL A 355 -32.36 -1.05 0.46
N GLU A 356 -32.31 -2.11 -0.35
CA GLU A 356 -33.50 -2.69 -1.01
C GLU A 356 -34.18 -3.78 -0.17
N VAL A 357 -33.46 -4.45 0.73
CA VAL A 357 -34.05 -5.55 1.52
C VAL A 357 -34.26 -5.11 2.96
N TYR A 358 -33.19 -4.85 3.71
CA TYR A 358 -33.26 -4.45 5.10
C TYR A 358 -31.93 -3.91 5.63
N GLY A 359 -31.93 -2.67 6.14
CA GLY A 359 -30.74 -1.98 6.65
C GLY A 359 -30.50 -2.07 8.16
N GLY A 360 -31.17 -2.96 8.88
CA GLY A 360 -31.04 -3.07 10.34
C GLY A 360 -29.65 -3.59 10.77
N VAL A 361 -29.27 -3.31 12.02
CA VAL A 361 -27.93 -3.60 12.57
C VAL A 361 -27.54 -5.06 12.38
N LEU A 362 -28.47 -6.00 12.61
CA LEU A 362 -28.18 -7.43 12.44
C LEU A 362 -27.81 -7.79 10.99
N MET A 363 -28.51 -7.18 10.00
CA MET A 363 -28.20 -7.38 8.59
C MET A 363 -26.83 -6.80 8.23
N GLN A 364 -26.51 -5.60 8.72
CA GLN A 364 -25.20 -4.97 8.52
C GLN A 364 -24.06 -5.86 9.04
N VAL A 365 -24.22 -6.43 10.25
CA VAL A 365 -23.26 -7.37 10.83
C VAL A 365 -23.18 -8.65 9.99
N ALA A 366 -24.32 -9.22 9.61
CA ALA A 366 -24.36 -10.44 8.81
C ALA A 366 -23.68 -10.28 7.44
N LEU A 367 -23.93 -9.16 6.73
CA LEU A 367 -23.31 -8.86 5.44
C LEU A 367 -21.81 -8.60 5.59
N SER A 368 -21.41 -7.87 6.63
CA SER A 368 -19.98 -7.63 6.91
C SER A 368 -19.22 -8.94 7.18
N VAL A 369 -19.78 -9.83 8.00
CA VAL A 369 -19.17 -11.13 8.29
C VAL A 369 -19.20 -12.03 7.06
N ALA A 370 -20.32 -12.11 6.33
CA ALA A 370 -20.43 -12.89 5.10
C ALA A 370 -19.42 -12.44 4.05
N GLY A 371 -19.25 -11.13 3.84
CA GLY A 371 -18.26 -10.59 2.91
C GLY A 371 -16.83 -10.99 3.29
N ILE A 372 -16.45 -10.85 4.56
CA ILE A 372 -15.13 -11.30 5.04
C ILE A 372 -14.96 -12.81 4.84
N LEU A 373 -15.96 -13.63 5.14
CA LEU A 373 -15.90 -15.08 4.94
C LEU A 373 -15.75 -15.44 3.47
N ILE A 374 -16.44 -14.77 2.56
CA ILE A 374 -16.29 -14.95 1.11
C ILE A 374 -14.87 -14.58 0.67
N MET A 375 -14.33 -13.44 1.12
CA MET A 375 -12.95 -13.03 0.83
C MET A 375 -11.94 -14.09 1.30
N VAL A 376 -12.11 -14.62 2.51
CA VAL A 376 -11.26 -15.70 3.06
C VAL A 376 -11.40 -16.99 2.26
N GLY A 377 -12.63 -17.37 1.89
CA GLY A 377 -12.91 -18.57 1.09
C GLY A 377 -12.22 -18.50 -0.28
N VAL A 378 -12.32 -17.35 -0.97
CA VAL A 378 -11.65 -17.15 -2.25
C VAL A 378 -10.13 -17.15 -2.09
N ALA A 379 -9.58 -16.49 -1.05
CA ALA A 379 -8.14 -16.52 -0.78
C ALA A 379 -7.63 -17.95 -0.51
N ALA A 380 -8.41 -18.76 0.23
CA ALA A 380 -8.08 -20.15 0.48
C ALA A 380 -8.12 -21.00 -0.80
N LEU A 381 -9.13 -20.79 -1.65
CA LEU A 381 -9.25 -21.46 -2.96
C LEU A 381 -8.07 -21.12 -3.87
N LEU A 382 -7.70 -19.85 -3.98
CA LEU A 382 -6.54 -19.41 -4.77
C LEU A 382 -5.23 -20.00 -4.26
N SER A 383 -5.06 -20.09 -2.93
CA SER A 383 -3.89 -20.72 -2.32
C SER A 383 -3.82 -22.21 -2.58
N TRP A 384 -4.97 -22.88 -2.47
CA TRP A 384 -5.09 -24.32 -2.78
C TRP A 384 -4.74 -24.59 -4.25
N TYR A 385 -5.32 -23.81 -5.18
CA TYR A 385 -5.05 -23.94 -6.61
C TYR A 385 -3.56 -23.81 -6.93
N LYS A 386 -2.88 -22.76 -6.42
CA LYS A 386 -1.44 -22.61 -6.58
C LYS A 386 -0.62 -23.78 -6.06
N THR A 387 -1.08 -24.39 -4.96
CA THR A 387 -0.40 -25.57 -4.38
C THR A 387 -0.57 -26.81 -5.26
N VAL A 388 -1.76 -27.00 -5.86
CA VAL A 388 -2.02 -28.11 -6.78
C VAL A 388 -1.20 -27.94 -8.07
N GLU A 389 -1.21 -26.71 -8.65
CA GLU A 389 -0.43 -26.40 -9.86
C GLU A 389 1.07 -26.63 -9.65
N SER A 390 1.62 -26.23 -8.50
CA SER A 390 3.03 -26.44 -8.16
C SER A 390 3.39 -27.93 -7.97
N ARG A 391 2.44 -28.77 -7.56
CA ARG A 391 2.64 -30.24 -7.43
C ARG A 391 2.45 -30.98 -8.74
N GLY A 392 1.63 -30.46 -9.66
CA GLY A 392 1.38 -31.04 -10.99
C GLY A 392 2.40 -30.70 -12.05
N GLY A 393 3.31 -29.77 -11.78
CA GLY A 393 4.44 -29.45 -12.67
C GLY A 393 5.37 -30.66 -12.80
N THR A 394 5.41 -31.26 -13.98
CA THR A 394 6.28 -32.40 -14.36
C THR A 394 7.70 -32.17 -13.87
N PRO A 395 8.38 -33.18 -13.26
CA PRO A 395 9.80 -33.08 -12.95
C PRO A 395 10.55 -32.76 -14.26
N LYS A 396 11.42 -31.74 -14.24
CA LYS A 396 12.31 -31.44 -15.34
C LYS A 396 12.95 -32.75 -15.75
N ARG A 397 12.72 -33.20 -17.00
CA ARG A 397 13.50 -34.28 -17.59
C ARG A 397 14.99 -33.95 -17.36
N PRO A 398 15.80 -34.90 -16.88
CA PRO A 398 17.25 -34.72 -16.87
C PRO A 398 17.67 -34.27 -18.27
N SER A 399 18.51 -33.28 -18.36
CA SER A 399 19.03 -32.82 -19.64
C SER A 399 19.87 -33.96 -20.21
N ASP A 400 19.85 -34.16 -21.53
CA ASP A 400 20.62 -35.17 -22.24
C ASP A 400 22.13 -35.13 -21.92
N ALA A 401 22.60 -34.10 -21.24
CA ALA A 401 23.98 -34.00 -20.71
C ALA A 401 24.24 -34.90 -19.50
N ASP A 402 23.22 -35.30 -18.72
CA ASP A 402 23.37 -36.19 -17.55
C ASP A 402 23.38 -37.67 -17.95
N LEU A 403 22.96 -38.01 -19.18
CA LEU A 403 22.96 -39.38 -19.71
C LEU A 403 24.24 -39.74 -20.47
N ALA A 404 25.08 -38.76 -20.78
CA ALA A 404 26.35 -38.98 -21.52
C ALA A 404 27.57 -39.22 -20.62
N GLY A 405 27.43 -39.15 -19.29
CA GLY A 405 28.51 -39.32 -18.31
C GLY A 405 28.69 -40.73 -17.71
N GLY A 406 27.95 -41.73 -18.18
CA GLY A 406 27.88 -43.07 -17.56
C GLY A 406 28.43 -44.20 -18.40
N SER A 407 29.50 -44.00 -19.17
CA SER A 407 30.25 -45.12 -19.81
C SER A 407 31.71 -44.72 -20.07
N ALA A 408 32.57 -44.91 -19.06
CA ALA A 408 33.98 -45.17 -19.19
C ALA A 408 34.53 -45.82 -17.91
#